data_f955e36b995046af04ffb987b4b1cef8
#
_entry.id   f955e36b995046af04ffb987b4b1cef8
#
_cell.length_a   1.000
_cell.length_b   1.000
_cell.length_c   1.000
_cell.angle_alpha   90.00
_cell.angle_beta   90.00
_cell.angle_gamma   90.00
#
_symmetry.space_group_name_H-M   'P 1'
#
loop_
_entity.id
_entity.type
_entity.pdbx_description
1 polymer ?
#
loop_
_entity_poly.entity_id
_entity_poly.type
_entity_poly.pdbx_seq_one_letter_code
_entity_poly.pdbx_strand_id
1 'polypeptide(L)'
;MEQIQTPLNNLSKPFASRVYLASPTMHGEEQRYVEEAFRTNWVSTVGANLDSMEATLSQLIGRPYAVALGSGTASLHMAVRAAAVRLYGEPDPAAGALSGKRVFCSDLTFAASVNPVLYEGGEPIFIDSEYETWNMDPEALERAFRLYPEVKLVIMVHLYGTPAQIDRIRAICDAHSALLIEDAAESLGALYKGKQTASFGDIGVISFNGNKIITGSCGGALLCDDEKTMRQVRKWSTQSREPAAWYQHRELGYNYRLSNIVAGVIRGQLPWLEDHKLRKTAIYESYSKAFRDLPVSMNPYERENAMPNHWLSCILIDREAMCPQTRGDREAVYTHQAGKSCPTEILEKIASLNAEGRPIWKPMHMQPIYGVHPFVSAEEGRDVDADIFSRGLCLPSDIKMTPDQLGRIAALVRSCFV
;
A
#
# COMPACT_ATOMS: atom_id res chain seq x y z
N MET A 1 1.96 -30.79 20.09
CA MET A 1 0.96 -29.90 19.45
C MET A 1 0.33 -30.69 18.33
N GLU A 2 -0.91 -31.09 18.53
CA GLU A 2 -1.66 -32.00 17.67
C GLU A 2 -1.86 -31.40 16.28
N GLN A 3 -1.68 -32.24 15.27
CA GLN A 3 -2.10 -31.96 13.90
C GLN A 3 -3.62 -31.79 13.92
N ILE A 4 -4.10 -30.57 13.70
CA ILE A 4 -5.53 -30.33 13.49
C ILE A 4 -5.89 -30.94 12.13
N GLN A 5 -6.23 -32.23 12.13
CA GLN A 5 -6.92 -32.87 11.01
C GLN A 5 -8.37 -32.42 11.05
N THR A 6 -8.69 -31.31 10.37
CA THR A 6 -10.08 -30.91 10.15
C THR A 6 -10.73 -31.96 9.25
N PRO A 7 -11.85 -32.60 9.66
CA PRO A 7 -12.52 -33.58 8.82
C PRO A 7 -12.96 -32.92 7.50
N LEU A 8 -12.74 -33.58 6.37
CA LEU A 8 -13.10 -33.12 5.01
C LEU A 8 -14.58 -32.66 4.89
N ASN A 9 -15.49 -33.22 5.70
CA ASN A 9 -16.89 -32.83 5.74
C ASN A 9 -17.18 -31.40 6.22
N ASN A 10 -16.20 -30.66 6.76
CA ASN A 10 -16.37 -29.27 7.20
C ASN A 10 -15.85 -28.23 6.19
N LEU A 11 -15.16 -28.66 5.13
CA LEU A 11 -14.56 -27.76 4.14
C LEU A 11 -15.57 -27.06 3.23
N SER A 12 -16.78 -27.61 3.09
CA SER A 12 -17.81 -27.05 2.20
C SER A 12 -18.85 -26.16 2.92
N LYS A 13 -18.84 -26.12 4.26
CA LYS A 13 -19.83 -25.33 5.01
C LYS A 13 -19.38 -23.87 5.12
N PRO A 14 -20.16 -22.89 4.62
CA PRO A 14 -19.83 -21.49 4.77
C PRO A 14 -19.70 -21.06 6.24
N PHE A 15 -18.83 -20.09 6.51
CA PHE A 15 -18.75 -19.45 7.83
C PHE A 15 -20.04 -18.69 8.14
N ALA A 16 -20.48 -18.73 9.38
CA ALA A 16 -21.70 -18.05 9.83
C ALA A 16 -21.60 -16.52 9.67
N SER A 17 -20.42 -15.95 9.84
CA SER A 17 -20.11 -14.56 9.56
C SER A 17 -19.04 -14.47 8.48
N ARG A 18 -19.08 -13.37 7.69
CA ARG A 18 -18.09 -13.14 6.64
C ARG A 18 -16.68 -12.98 7.23
N VAL A 19 -15.74 -13.69 6.65
CA VAL A 19 -14.30 -13.52 6.92
C VAL A 19 -13.75 -12.54 5.88
N TYR A 20 -13.26 -11.39 6.33
CA TYR A 20 -12.76 -10.34 5.43
C TYR A 20 -11.28 -10.56 5.09
N LEU A 21 -10.85 -9.95 3.99
CA LEU A 21 -9.44 -9.86 3.64
C LEU A 21 -8.64 -9.10 4.70
N ALA A 22 -9.13 -7.92 5.06
CA ALA A 22 -8.69 -7.09 6.17
C ALA A 22 -9.80 -6.11 6.51
N SER A 23 -10.16 -5.98 7.77
CA SER A 23 -11.23 -5.08 8.20
C SER A 23 -10.85 -4.31 9.46
N PRO A 24 -11.51 -3.18 9.75
CA PRO A 24 -11.23 -2.38 10.94
C PRO A 24 -11.35 -3.20 12.23
N THR A 25 -10.46 -2.94 13.16
CA THR A 25 -10.52 -3.49 14.53
C THR A 25 -10.46 -2.35 15.53
N MET A 26 -11.53 -2.18 16.31
CA MET A 26 -11.64 -1.12 17.30
C MET A 26 -11.30 -1.65 18.70
N HIS A 27 -10.76 -0.78 19.56
CA HIS A 27 -10.28 -1.10 20.91
C HIS A 27 -10.98 -0.32 22.02
N GLY A 28 -11.85 0.64 21.65
CA GLY A 28 -12.65 1.46 22.56
C GLY A 28 -12.10 2.87 22.79
N GLU A 29 -10.80 3.08 22.75
CA GLU A 29 -10.20 4.40 22.89
C GLU A 29 -10.60 5.37 21.77
N GLU A 30 -10.87 4.85 20.58
CA GLU A 30 -11.34 5.62 19.42
C GLU A 30 -12.61 6.38 19.75
N GLN A 31 -13.59 5.72 20.39
CA GLN A 31 -14.85 6.35 20.78
C GLN A 31 -14.61 7.48 21.77
N ARG A 32 -13.73 7.28 22.76
CA ARG A 32 -13.37 8.33 23.74
C ARG A 32 -12.83 9.59 23.07
N TYR A 33 -11.96 9.48 22.09
CA TYR A 33 -11.39 10.63 21.38
C TYR A 33 -12.40 11.32 20.46
N VAL A 34 -13.31 10.55 19.86
CA VAL A 34 -14.43 11.10 19.08
C VAL A 34 -15.38 11.89 20.00
N GLU A 35 -15.78 11.33 21.14
CA GLU A 35 -16.63 11.98 22.14
C GLU A 35 -15.96 13.26 22.69
N GLU A 36 -14.65 13.25 22.90
CA GLU A 36 -13.90 14.45 23.32
C GLU A 36 -14.00 15.56 22.26
N ALA A 37 -13.91 15.24 20.98
CA ALA A 37 -14.06 16.22 19.90
C ALA A 37 -15.46 16.86 19.90
N PHE A 38 -16.51 16.07 20.15
CA PHE A 38 -17.87 16.60 20.31
C PHE A 38 -18.02 17.45 21.58
N ARG A 39 -17.55 16.97 22.71
CA ARG A 39 -17.62 17.68 24.00
C ARG A 39 -16.90 19.03 23.98
N THR A 40 -15.78 19.12 23.27
CA THR A 40 -14.99 20.35 23.12
C THR A 40 -15.43 21.21 21.93
N ASN A 41 -16.41 20.74 21.14
CA ASN A 41 -16.91 21.40 19.92
C ASN A 41 -15.84 21.54 18.80
N TRP A 42 -14.79 20.72 18.81
CA TRP A 42 -13.77 20.69 17.75
C TRP A 42 -14.08 19.62 16.68
N VAL A 43 -15.27 19.72 16.10
CA VAL A 43 -15.74 18.91 14.97
C VAL A 43 -15.36 19.63 13.67
N SER A 44 -14.07 19.70 13.39
CA SER A 44 -13.48 20.50 12.31
C SER A 44 -12.19 19.86 11.81
N THR A 45 -11.43 20.55 10.96
CA THR A 45 -10.10 20.18 10.46
C THR A 45 -8.95 20.74 11.31
N VAL A 46 -9.25 21.13 12.54
CA VAL A 46 -8.31 21.54 13.60
C VAL A 46 -8.72 20.91 14.92
N GLY A 47 -7.78 20.65 15.82
CA GLY A 47 -8.05 20.16 17.16
C GLY A 47 -6.99 19.21 17.71
N ALA A 48 -7.10 18.90 19.00
CA ALA A 48 -6.10 18.16 19.76
C ALA A 48 -5.82 16.75 19.23
N ASN A 49 -6.82 16.08 18.60
CA ASN A 49 -6.59 14.76 18.01
C ASN A 49 -5.64 14.83 16.81
N LEU A 50 -5.78 15.88 15.97
CA LEU A 50 -4.88 16.10 14.83
C LEU A 50 -3.45 16.36 15.30
N ASP A 51 -3.28 17.28 16.25
CA ASP A 51 -1.95 17.64 16.75
C ASP A 51 -1.26 16.44 17.39
N SER A 52 -2.00 15.68 18.20
CA SER A 52 -1.49 14.45 18.84
C SER A 52 -1.16 13.36 17.83
N MET A 53 -2.00 13.15 16.82
CA MET A 53 -1.76 12.16 15.76
C MET A 53 -0.50 12.52 14.96
N GLU A 54 -0.34 13.78 14.53
CA GLU A 54 0.83 14.24 13.79
C GLU A 54 2.12 14.07 14.62
N ALA A 55 2.08 14.45 15.90
CA ALA A 55 3.22 14.25 16.81
C ALA A 55 3.57 12.77 17.00
N THR A 56 2.56 11.91 17.20
CA THR A 56 2.77 10.47 17.34
C THR A 56 3.36 9.84 16.07
N LEU A 57 2.87 10.22 14.90
CA LEU A 57 3.40 9.72 13.62
C LEU A 57 4.84 10.21 13.37
N SER A 58 5.11 11.47 13.64
CA SER A 58 6.45 12.05 13.57
C SER A 58 7.44 11.22 14.43
N GLN A 59 7.08 10.95 15.68
CA GLN A 59 7.90 10.16 16.59
C GLN A 59 8.02 8.69 16.13
N LEU A 60 6.93 8.05 15.73
CA LEU A 60 6.89 6.65 15.30
C LEU A 60 7.77 6.42 14.07
N ILE A 61 7.67 7.29 13.07
CA ILE A 61 8.41 7.16 11.81
C ILE A 61 9.85 7.69 11.95
N GLY A 62 10.10 8.56 12.94
CA GLY A 62 11.41 9.18 13.15
C GLY A 62 11.69 10.34 12.20
N ARG A 63 10.65 11.08 11.77
CA ARG A 63 10.74 12.28 10.94
C ARG A 63 10.18 13.50 11.69
N PRO A 64 10.79 14.68 11.57
CA PRO A 64 10.39 15.86 12.36
C PRO A 64 8.99 16.39 12.03
N TYR A 65 8.48 16.14 10.81
CA TYR A 65 7.22 16.72 10.38
C TYR A 65 6.27 15.68 9.80
N ALA A 66 5.02 15.75 10.27
CA ALA A 66 3.89 15.00 9.75
C ALA A 66 2.73 15.97 9.44
N VAL A 67 2.05 15.76 8.33
CA VAL A 67 0.84 16.51 7.95
C VAL A 67 -0.29 15.51 7.70
N ALA A 68 -1.30 15.53 8.56
CA ALA A 68 -2.48 14.68 8.44
C ALA A 68 -3.41 15.19 7.33
N LEU A 69 -3.80 14.31 6.43
CA LEU A 69 -4.57 14.59 5.22
C LEU A 69 -5.77 13.64 5.10
N GLY A 70 -6.76 14.01 4.29
CA GLY A 70 -8.05 13.33 4.19
C GLY A 70 -8.00 11.90 3.63
N SER A 71 -6.91 11.52 2.96
CA SER A 71 -6.69 10.17 2.44
C SER A 71 -5.21 9.94 2.09
N GLY A 72 -4.82 8.66 1.91
CA GLY A 72 -3.51 8.32 1.34
C GLY A 72 -3.29 8.93 -0.05
N THR A 73 -4.32 8.92 -0.90
CA THR A 73 -4.27 9.56 -2.24
C THR A 73 -4.03 11.07 -2.15
N ALA A 74 -4.70 11.76 -1.22
CA ALA A 74 -4.45 13.19 -0.98
C ALA A 74 -3.02 13.43 -0.48
N SER A 75 -2.49 12.52 0.35
CA SER A 75 -1.11 12.60 0.83
C SER A 75 -0.09 12.37 -0.30
N LEU A 76 -0.33 11.40 -1.18
CA LEU A 76 0.48 11.17 -2.38
C LEU A 76 0.41 12.35 -3.34
N HIS A 77 -0.78 12.93 -3.54
CA HIS A 77 -0.92 14.12 -4.39
C HIS A 77 -0.09 15.29 -3.86
N MET A 78 -0.18 15.56 -2.56
CA MET A 78 0.63 16.61 -1.95
C MET A 78 2.12 16.30 -1.98
N ALA A 79 2.52 15.03 -1.85
CA ALA A 79 3.91 14.60 -1.97
C ALA A 79 4.45 14.82 -3.39
N VAL A 80 3.70 14.41 -4.41
CA VAL A 80 4.04 14.61 -5.82
C VAL A 80 4.16 16.10 -6.15
N ARG A 81 3.17 16.89 -5.74
CA ARG A 81 3.20 18.35 -5.95
C ARG A 81 4.38 19.00 -5.24
N ALA A 82 4.66 18.64 -3.99
CA ALA A 82 5.78 19.19 -3.23
C ALA A 82 7.14 18.83 -3.85
N ALA A 83 7.31 17.58 -4.27
CA ALA A 83 8.51 17.13 -4.98
C ALA A 83 8.68 17.86 -6.32
N ALA A 84 7.61 18.00 -7.09
CA ALA A 84 7.61 18.70 -8.38
C ALA A 84 7.98 20.19 -8.21
N VAL A 85 7.39 20.88 -7.25
CA VAL A 85 7.72 22.29 -6.95
C VAL A 85 9.19 22.42 -6.49
N ARG A 86 9.69 21.50 -5.69
CA ARG A 86 11.10 21.47 -5.27
C ARG A 86 12.05 21.29 -6.45
N LEU A 87 11.67 20.47 -7.44
CA LEU A 87 12.49 20.15 -8.62
C LEU A 87 12.42 21.22 -9.72
N TYR A 88 11.22 21.75 -9.97
CA TYR A 88 10.93 22.52 -11.17
C TYR A 88 10.44 23.95 -10.90
N GLY A 89 10.24 24.31 -9.62
CA GLY A 89 9.67 25.60 -9.23
C GLY A 89 8.14 25.63 -9.21
N GLU A 90 7.58 26.78 -8.87
CA GLU A 90 6.11 26.96 -8.84
C GLU A 90 5.51 26.82 -10.24
N PRO A 91 4.46 26.00 -10.41
CA PRO A 91 3.82 25.84 -11.71
C PRO A 91 3.00 27.09 -12.10
N ASP A 92 2.77 27.25 -13.39
CA ASP A 92 1.67 28.10 -13.85
C ASP A 92 0.35 27.62 -13.20
N PRO A 93 -0.46 28.52 -12.61
CA PRO A 93 -1.76 28.14 -12.02
C PRO A 93 -2.70 27.39 -12.97
N ALA A 94 -2.54 27.54 -14.28
CA ALA A 94 -3.32 26.84 -15.30
C ALA A 94 -2.75 25.46 -15.68
N ALA A 95 -1.55 25.11 -15.18
CA ALA A 95 -0.88 23.84 -15.47
C ALA A 95 -0.56 23.08 -14.17
N GLY A 96 -0.49 21.75 -14.24
CA GLY A 96 -0.01 20.95 -13.14
C GLY A 96 1.52 21.08 -12.95
N ALA A 97 2.00 20.80 -11.74
CA ALA A 97 3.41 20.94 -11.38
C ALA A 97 4.35 19.97 -12.14
N LEU A 98 3.80 18.93 -12.75
CA LEU A 98 4.51 17.96 -13.59
C LEU A 98 4.21 18.11 -15.07
N SER A 99 3.62 19.22 -15.53
CA SER A 99 3.30 19.41 -16.93
C SER A 99 4.54 19.23 -17.83
N GLY A 100 4.47 18.25 -18.77
CA GLY A 100 5.57 17.89 -19.65
C GLY A 100 6.75 17.18 -18.95
N LYS A 101 6.56 16.66 -17.73
CA LYS A 101 7.56 15.91 -16.97
C LYS A 101 7.17 14.44 -16.87
N ARG A 102 8.20 13.58 -16.75
CA ARG A 102 8.06 12.13 -16.52
C ARG A 102 8.43 11.77 -15.09
N VAL A 103 7.79 10.70 -14.59
CA VAL A 103 7.99 10.19 -13.24
C VAL A 103 8.10 8.67 -13.29
N PHE A 104 9.12 8.10 -12.64
CA PHE A 104 9.19 6.65 -12.46
C PHE A 104 8.28 6.22 -11.31
N CYS A 105 7.45 5.22 -11.58
CA CYS A 105 6.47 4.69 -10.63
C CYS A 105 6.59 3.17 -10.53
N SER A 106 6.48 2.62 -9.33
CA SER A 106 6.25 1.17 -9.19
C SER A 106 5.05 0.76 -10.03
N ASP A 107 5.16 -0.35 -10.74
CA ASP A 107 4.10 -0.85 -11.61
C ASP A 107 3.10 -1.75 -10.86
N LEU A 108 3.62 -2.66 -10.01
CA LEU A 108 2.78 -3.53 -9.18
C LEU A 108 2.30 -2.78 -7.94
N THR A 109 1.24 -2.01 -8.10
CA THR A 109 0.70 -1.16 -7.04
C THR A 109 -0.78 -0.89 -7.21
N PHE A 110 -1.37 -0.23 -6.20
CA PHE A 110 -2.70 0.36 -6.30
C PHE A 110 -2.64 1.69 -7.07
N ALA A 111 -3.67 1.98 -7.87
CA ALA A 111 -3.71 3.16 -8.74
C ALA A 111 -3.47 4.52 -8.02
N ALA A 112 -3.69 4.58 -6.70
CA ALA A 112 -3.47 5.80 -5.93
C ALA A 112 -1.99 6.25 -5.90
N SER A 113 -1.04 5.33 -6.10
CA SER A 113 0.39 5.66 -6.20
C SER A 113 0.71 6.46 -7.47
N VAL A 114 -0.07 6.28 -8.53
CA VAL A 114 0.19 6.82 -9.89
C VAL A 114 -0.74 7.98 -10.24
N ASN A 115 -2.03 7.90 -9.85
CA ASN A 115 -3.02 8.94 -10.16
C ASN A 115 -2.52 10.38 -9.92
N PRO A 116 -1.80 10.70 -8.81
CA PRO A 116 -1.28 12.03 -8.55
C PRO A 116 -0.32 12.57 -9.62
N VAL A 117 0.41 11.71 -10.31
CA VAL A 117 1.28 12.12 -11.43
C VAL A 117 0.44 12.71 -12.55
N LEU A 118 -0.69 12.05 -12.89
CA LEU A 118 -1.63 12.55 -13.90
C LEU A 118 -2.40 13.80 -13.42
N TYR A 119 -2.75 13.89 -12.13
CA TYR A 119 -3.40 15.09 -11.58
C TYR A 119 -2.54 16.34 -11.75
N GLU A 120 -1.21 16.18 -11.66
CA GLU A 120 -0.23 17.25 -11.86
C GLU A 120 0.27 17.36 -13.32
N GLY A 121 -0.41 16.68 -14.26
CA GLY A 121 -0.11 16.78 -15.70
C GLY A 121 1.17 16.07 -16.14
N GLY A 122 1.70 15.17 -15.31
CA GLY A 122 2.89 14.37 -15.62
C GLY A 122 2.57 13.09 -16.38
N GLU A 123 3.64 12.46 -16.90
CA GLU A 123 3.60 11.17 -17.57
C GLU A 123 4.29 10.11 -16.71
N PRO A 124 3.59 9.06 -16.22
CA PRO A 124 4.22 7.97 -15.51
C PRO A 124 5.02 7.07 -16.46
N ILE A 125 6.15 6.56 -16.00
CA ILE A 125 6.89 5.45 -16.58
C ILE A 125 6.90 4.35 -15.53
N PHE A 126 6.38 3.19 -15.88
CA PHE A 126 6.25 2.07 -14.96
C PHE A 126 7.53 1.26 -14.88
N ILE A 127 7.95 0.95 -13.66
CA ILE A 127 9.15 0.16 -13.39
C ILE A 127 8.70 -1.19 -12.85
N ASP A 128 9.13 -2.25 -13.54
CA ASP A 128 8.85 -3.65 -13.18
C ASP A 128 9.31 -3.99 -11.76
N SER A 129 8.77 -5.05 -11.20
CA SER A 129 9.15 -5.58 -9.90
C SER A 129 10.18 -6.71 -10.02
N GLU A 130 10.73 -7.10 -8.86
CA GLU A 130 11.58 -8.27 -8.70
C GLU A 130 10.89 -9.32 -7.81
N TYR A 131 11.34 -10.57 -7.88
CA TYR A 131 10.69 -11.68 -7.17
C TYR A 131 11.03 -11.77 -5.68
N GLU A 132 12.09 -11.12 -5.21
CA GLU A 132 12.59 -11.22 -3.84
C GLU A 132 11.73 -10.47 -2.84
N THR A 133 11.03 -9.39 -3.26
CA THR A 133 10.14 -8.59 -2.42
C THR A 133 8.82 -8.22 -3.10
N TRP A 134 8.68 -8.46 -4.41
CA TRP A 134 7.57 -8.01 -5.27
C TRP A 134 7.45 -6.49 -5.38
N ASN A 135 8.52 -5.79 -5.09
CA ASN A 135 8.60 -4.34 -5.20
C ASN A 135 9.46 -3.92 -6.40
N MET A 136 9.55 -2.63 -6.63
CA MET A 136 10.32 -2.03 -7.72
C MET A 136 11.72 -2.66 -7.85
N ASP A 137 12.05 -3.17 -9.03
CA ASP A 137 13.34 -3.76 -9.34
C ASP A 137 14.41 -2.65 -9.48
N PRO A 138 15.45 -2.66 -8.64
CA PRO A 138 16.55 -1.69 -8.76
C PRO A 138 17.26 -1.75 -10.12
N GLU A 139 17.35 -2.91 -10.77
CA GLU A 139 17.98 -3.05 -12.09
C GLU A 139 17.12 -2.47 -13.20
N ALA A 140 15.78 -2.65 -13.10
CA ALA A 140 14.84 -2.00 -13.98
C ALA A 140 14.88 -0.47 -13.80
N LEU A 141 14.96 0.02 -12.57
CA LEU A 141 15.10 1.45 -12.28
C LEU A 141 16.39 2.03 -12.87
N GLU A 142 17.52 1.35 -12.69
CA GLU A 142 18.81 1.77 -13.27
C GLU A 142 18.75 1.79 -14.81
N ARG A 143 18.11 0.79 -15.42
CA ARG A 143 17.86 0.78 -16.87
C ARG A 143 16.95 1.93 -17.29
N ALA A 144 15.91 2.23 -16.51
CA ALA A 144 15.01 3.34 -16.81
C ALA A 144 15.74 4.69 -16.80
N PHE A 145 16.65 4.94 -15.88
CA PHE A 145 17.47 6.15 -15.89
C PHE A 145 18.40 6.26 -17.10
N ARG A 146 18.88 5.12 -17.63
CA ARG A 146 19.65 5.14 -18.90
C ARG A 146 18.77 5.49 -20.10
N LEU A 147 17.51 5.08 -20.11
CA LEU A 147 16.55 5.36 -21.19
C LEU A 147 15.93 6.76 -21.10
N TYR A 148 15.75 7.26 -19.88
CA TYR A 148 15.07 8.52 -19.57
C TYR A 148 15.89 9.35 -18.55
N PRO A 149 17.08 9.83 -18.92
CA PRO A 149 18.01 10.51 -18.00
C PRO A 149 17.48 11.85 -17.46
N GLU A 150 16.44 12.40 -18.09
CA GLU A 150 15.78 13.63 -17.65
C GLU A 150 14.87 13.45 -16.43
N VAL A 151 14.48 12.21 -16.09
CA VAL A 151 13.58 11.95 -14.96
C VAL A 151 14.26 12.25 -13.64
N LYS A 152 13.56 12.98 -12.75
CA LYS A 152 14.08 13.43 -11.45
C LYS A 152 13.15 13.10 -10.28
N LEU A 153 12.09 12.32 -10.50
CA LEU A 153 11.16 11.91 -9.46
C LEU A 153 10.86 10.42 -9.60
N VAL A 154 10.96 9.71 -8.47
CA VAL A 154 10.65 8.28 -8.34
C VAL A 154 9.59 8.09 -7.25
N ILE A 155 8.58 7.27 -7.50
CA ILE A 155 7.57 6.86 -6.52
C ILE A 155 7.73 5.35 -6.32
N MET A 156 8.24 4.96 -5.16
CA MET A 156 8.45 3.58 -4.74
C MET A 156 7.35 3.17 -3.76
N VAL A 157 6.81 1.98 -3.93
CA VAL A 157 5.79 1.40 -3.06
C VAL A 157 6.41 0.31 -2.18
N HIS A 158 5.83 0.08 -1.00
CA HIS A 158 6.10 -1.08 -0.14
C HIS A 158 4.89 -2.00 -0.17
N LEU A 159 4.85 -2.89 -1.15
CA LEU A 159 3.68 -3.70 -1.51
C LEU A 159 3.31 -4.68 -0.38
N TYR A 160 2.01 -4.72 -0.04
CA TYR A 160 1.43 -5.63 0.98
C TYR A 160 2.10 -5.61 2.35
N GLY A 161 2.84 -4.54 2.64
CA GLY A 161 3.55 -4.36 3.90
C GLY A 161 4.98 -4.89 3.90
N THR A 162 5.50 -5.25 2.74
CA THR A 162 6.88 -5.69 2.54
C THR A 162 7.77 -4.51 2.13
N PRO A 163 8.81 -4.16 2.87
CA PRO A 163 9.78 -3.15 2.44
C PRO A 163 10.45 -3.54 1.11
N ALA A 164 10.58 -2.57 0.20
CA ALA A 164 11.38 -2.72 -1.02
C ALA A 164 12.88 -2.82 -0.71
N GLN A 165 13.72 -3.05 -1.71
CA GLN A 165 15.19 -2.98 -1.60
C GLN A 165 15.65 -1.50 -1.49
N ILE A 166 15.31 -0.87 -0.37
CA ILE A 166 15.35 0.59 -0.17
C ILE A 166 16.74 1.17 -0.42
N ASP A 167 17.79 0.53 0.13
CA ASP A 167 19.17 1.03 -0.01
C ASP A 167 19.62 1.11 -1.46
N ARG A 168 19.30 0.09 -2.26
CA ARG A 168 19.65 0.06 -3.68
C ARG A 168 18.89 1.13 -4.45
N ILE A 169 17.58 1.24 -4.23
CA ILE A 169 16.74 2.24 -4.90
C ILE A 169 17.18 3.66 -4.49
N ARG A 170 17.46 3.90 -3.19
CA ARG A 170 17.94 5.21 -2.70
C ARG A 170 19.28 5.57 -3.34
N ALA A 171 20.23 4.64 -3.37
CA ALA A 171 21.54 4.86 -3.97
C ALA A 171 21.43 5.21 -5.47
N ILE A 172 20.55 4.56 -6.21
CA ILE A 172 20.27 4.86 -7.62
C ILE A 172 19.68 6.28 -7.74
N CYS A 173 18.66 6.60 -6.94
CA CYS A 173 18.07 7.95 -6.96
C CYS A 173 19.11 9.03 -6.66
N ASP A 174 19.99 8.82 -5.67
CA ASP A 174 21.06 9.76 -5.32
C ASP A 174 22.06 9.96 -6.46
N ALA A 175 22.50 8.86 -7.11
CA ALA A 175 23.41 8.90 -8.26
C ALA A 175 22.84 9.71 -9.43
N HIS A 176 21.52 9.69 -9.62
CA HIS A 176 20.83 10.43 -10.68
C HIS A 176 20.25 11.77 -10.22
N SER A 177 20.51 12.18 -8.96
CA SER A 177 19.96 13.40 -8.35
C SER A 177 18.43 13.47 -8.48
N ALA A 178 17.77 12.35 -8.25
CA ALA A 178 16.33 12.21 -8.28
C ALA A 178 15.75 12.20 -6.86
N LEU A 179 14.59 12.82 -6.66
CA LEU A 179 13.82 12.72 -5.42
C LEU A 179 13.07 11.40 -5.36
N LEU A 180 12.97 10.84 -4.16
CA LEU A 180 12.25 9.60 -3.89
C LEU A 180 11.04 9.87 -2.99
N ILE A 181 9.86 9.51 -3.46
CA ILE A 181 8.64 9.41 -2.63
C ILE A 181 8.47 7.95 -2.23
N GLU A 182 8.32 7.70 -0.93
CA GLU A 182 7.93 6.40 -0.37
C GLU A 182 6.42 6.33 -0.19
N ASP A 183 5.76 5.51 -0.99
CA ASP A 183 4.38 5.12 -0.71
C ASP A 183 4.36 3.95 0.27
N ALA A 184 4.24 4.28 1.55
CA ALA A 184 4.14 3.37 2.67
C ALA A 184 2.67 3.16 3.12
N ALA A 185 1.70 3.36 2.21
CA ALA A 185 0.28 3.21 2.50
C ALA A 185 -0.11 1.81 2.99
N GLU A 186 0.70 0.80 2.74
CA GLU A 186 0.48 -0.60 3.13
C GLU A 186 1.46 -1.09 4.21
N SER A 187 2.49 -0.29 4.55
CA SER A 187 3.63 -0.74 5.33
C SER A 187 3.85 0.01 6.66
N LEU A 188 2.83 0.70 7.19
CA LEU A 188 2.94 1.30 8.53
C LEU A 188 3.34 0.25 9.57
N GLY A 189 4.43 0.51 10.30
CA GLY A 189 5.00 -0.42 11.28
C GLY A 189 6.01 -1.42 10.69
N ALA A 190 6.16 -1.51 9.37
CA ALA A 190 7.23 -2.31 8.76
C ALA A 190 8.57 -1.62 8.92
N LEU A 191 9.63 -2.42 9.16
CA LEU A 191 10.98 -1.91 9.36
C LEU A 191 11.91 -2.41 8.26
N TYR A 192 12.82 -1.53 7.85
CA TYR A 192 13.99 -1.87 7.06
C TYR A 192 15.25 -1.41 7.79
N LYS A 193 16.17 -2.34 8.07
CA LYS A 193 17.37 -2.08 8.90
C LYS A 193 17.06 -1.34 10.21
N GLY A 194 15.96 -1.75 10.87
CA GLY A 194 15.52 -1.21 12.14
C GLY A 194 14.84 0.18 12.09
N LYS A 195 14.65 0.77 10.91
CA LYS A 195 13.95 2.04 10.73
C LYS A 195 12.60 1.81 10.04
N GLN A 196 11.63 2.63 10.36
CA GLN A 196 10.29 2.57 9.77
C GLN A 196 10.31 2.90 8.27
N THR A 197 9.53 2.19 7.47
CA THR A 197 9.17 2.66 6.12
C THR A 197 8.54 4.05 6.20
N ALA A 198 8.54 4.81 5.11
CA ALA A 198 8.24 6.24 5.03
C ALA A 198 9.33 7.17 5.63
N SER A 199 10.49 6.62 6.08
CA SER A 199 11.59 7.43 6.63
C SER A 199 12.83 7.51 5.74
N PHE A 200 12.87 6.83 4.60
CA PHE A 200 14.05 6.73 3.75
C PHE A 200 14.00 7.61 2.50
N GLY A 201 12.83 7.88 1.95
CA GLY A 201 12.64 8.78 0.83
C GLY A 201 12.72 10.26 1.23
N ASP A 202 12.70 11.16 0.27
CA ASP A 202 12.60 12.61 0.52
C ASP A 202 11.24 12.95 1.17
N ILE A 203 10.19 12.24 0.78
CA ILE A 203 8.84 12.35 1.35
C ILE A 203 8.28 10.95 1.53
N GLY A 204 7.70 10.68 2.71
CA GLY A 204 6.98 9.45 3.01
C GLY A 204 5.47 9.68 3.08
N VAL A 205 4.69 8.68 2.68
CA VAL A 205 3.23 8.73 2.73
C VAL A 205 2.64 7.50 3.39
N ILE A 206 1.64 7.71 4.26
CA ILE A 206 0.91 6.66 4.97
C ILE A 206 -0.58 6.80 4.69
N SER A 207 -1.30 5.68 4.68
CA SER A 207 -2.76 5.64 4.53
C SER A 207 -3.44 5.03 5.77
N PHE A 208 -4.59 5.60 6.13
CA PHE A 208 -5.49 5.12 7.18
C PHE A 208 -6.86 4.74 6.61
N ASN A 209 -6.91 4.31 5.34
CA ASN A 209 -8.15 3.82 4.75
C ASN A 209 -8.72 2.62 5.52
N GLY A 210 -10.02 2.33 5.37
CA GLY A 210 -10.77 1.36 6.17
C GLY A 210 -10.19 -0.04 6.29
N ASN A 211 -9.37 -0.48 5.35
CA ASN A 211 -8.75 -1.80 5.34
C ASN A 211 -7.26 -1.81 5.74
N LYS A 212 -6.67 -0.68 6.09
CA LYS A 212 -5.26 -0.60 6.49
C LYS A 212 -5.05 -1.12 7.92
N ILE A 213 -3.79 -1.42 8.24
CA ILE A 213 -3.41 -2.01 9.55
C ILE A 213 -3.84 -1.14 10.73
N ILE A 214 -3.80 0.17 10.56
CA ILE A 214 -4.41 1.20 11.42
C ILE A 214 -5.35 2.01 10.52
N THR A 215 -6.57 2.24 10.95
CA THR A 215 -7.59 2.92 10.13
C THR A 215 -8.30 4.05 10.87
N GLY A 216 -8.68 5.07 10.11
CA GLY A 216 -9.63 6.10 10.52
C GLY A 216 -10.91 6.08 9.69
N SER A 217 -11.24 4.97 8.99
CA SER A 217 -12.22 4.91 7.91
C SER A 217 -11.68 5.54 6.62
N CYS A 218 -11.10 6.72 6.72
CA CYS A 218 -10.32 7.43 5.72
C CYS A 218 -9.10 8.06 6.41
N GLY A 219 -8.34 8.86 5.69
CA GLY A 219 -7.17 9.55 6.22
C GLY A 219 -5.87 9.08 5.61
N GLY A 220 -4.88 9.91 5.75
CA GLY A 220 -3.50 9.68 5.37
C GLY A 220 -2.59 10.68 6.07
N ALA A 221 -1.30 10.52 5.89
CA ALA A 221 -0.30 11.47 6.37
C ALA A 221 0.86 11.56 5.38
N LEU A 222 1.39 12.76 5.23
CA LEU A 222 2.67 13.05 4.58
C LEU A 222 3.71 13.31 5.66
N LEU A 223 4.89 12.73 5.50
CA LEU A 223 6.03 12.89 6.40
C LEU A 223 7.25 13.40 5.64
N CYS A 224 7.96 14.38 6.21
CA CYS A 224 9.15 14.96 5.61
C CYS A 224 10.08 15.53 6.68
N ASP A 225 11.32 15.86 6.28
CA ASP A 225 12.32 16.46 7.16
C ASP A 225 12.41 17.99 6.98
N ASP A 226 11.84 18.51 5.89
CA ASP A 226 11.92 19.92 5.54
C ASP A 226 10.68 20.70 6.01
N GLU A 227 10.92 21.69 6.88
CA GLU A 227 9.84 22.53 7.43
C GLU A 227 9.11 23.33 6.35
N LYS A 228 9.81 23.78 5.31
CA LYS A 228 9.21 24.51 4.20
C LYS A 228 8.19 23.65 3.47
N THR A 229 8.55 22.40 3.16
CA THR A 229 7.64 21.41 2.57
C THR A 229 6.43 21.18 3.47
N MET A 230 6.62 20.95 4.76
CA MET A 230 5.52 20.76 5.71
C MET A 230 4.54 21.96 5.72
N ARG A 231 5.07 23.19 5.84
CA ARG A 231 4.25 24.40 5.86
C ARG A 231 3.49 24.58 4.55
N GLN A 232 4.14 24.32 3.42
CA GLN A 232 3.51 24.44 2.10
C GLN A 232 2.39 23.43 1.90
N VAL A 233 2.62 22.15 2.25
CA VAL A 233 1.60 21.09 2.18
C VAL A 233 0.40 21.43 3.08
N ARG A 234 0.68 21.92 4.29
CA ARG A 234 -0.39 22.36 5.22
C ARG A 234 -1.21 23.51 4.65
N LYS A 235 -0.55 24.49 4.01
CA LYS A 235 -1.22 25.60 3.32
C LYS A 235 -2.09 25.10 2.17
N TRP A 236 -1.53 24.27 1.27
CA TRP A 236 -2.29 23.70 0.14
C TRP A 236 -3.49 22.88 0.62
N SER A 237 -3.35 22.11 1.69
CA SER A 237 -4.42 21.26 2.20
C SER A 237 -5.60 22.06 2.80
N THR A 238 -5.45 23.37 3.01
CA THR A 238 -6.44 24.30 3.54
C THR A 238 -6.73 25.45 2.57
N GLN A 239 -6.91 25.14 1.30
CA GLN A 239 -7.27 26.02 0.17
C GLN A 239 -6.23 27.12 -0.13
N SER A 240 -4.97 26.99 0.30
CA SER A 240 -3.91 27.99 0.08
C SER A 240 -4.28 29.39 0.53
N ARG A 241 -5.02 29.50 1.64
CA ARG A 241 -5.47 30.79 2.18
C ARG A 241 -4.29 31.59 2.73
N GLU A 242 -4.19 32.86 2.32
CA GLU A 242 -3.21 33.81 2.83
C GLU A 242 -3.64 34.42 4.18
N PRO A 243 -2.69 34.83 5.02
CA PRO A 243 -2.99 35.55 6.25
C PRO A 243 -3.43 37.02 5.94
N ALA A 244 -4.69 37.19 5.61
CA ALA A 244 -5.29 38.48 5.30
C ALA A 244 -6.64 38.67 6.05
N ALA A 245 -7.16 39.90 6.15
CA ALA A 245 -8.43 40.18 6.77
C ALA A 245 -9.63 39.62 5.96
N TRP A 246 -9.42 39.29 4.72
CA TRP A 246 -10.40 38.65 3.82
C TRP A 246 -9.82 37.35 3.29
N TYR A 247 -10.61 36.51 2.59
CA TYR A 247 -10.12 35.33 1.91
C TYR A 247 -9.28 35.71 0.69
N GLN A 248 -7.98 35.62 0.83
CA GLN A 248 -7.00 35.91 -0.21
C GLN A 248 -6.32 34.60 -0.63
N HIS A 249 -6.25 34.34 -1.93
CA HIS A 249 -5.58 33.17 -2.51
C HIS A 249 -4.63 33.64 -3.61
N ARG A 250 -3.37 33.22 -3.54
CA ARG A 250 -2.32 33.52 -4.54
C ARG A 250 -1.95 32.31 -5.38
N GLU A 251 -2.27 31.15 -4.88
CA GLU A 251 -1.93 29.86 -5.51
C GLU A 251 -3.11 28.89 -5.35
N LEU A 252 -3.11 27.83 -6.18
CA LEU A 252 -4.10 26.78 -6.11
C LEU A 252 -3.96 25.99 -4.81
N GLY A 253 -5.06 25.73 -4.13
CA GLY A 253 -5.13 24.92 -2.92
C GLY A 253 -6.28 23.92 -2.97
N TYR A 254 -6.32 23.06 -1.94
CA TYR A 254 -7.23 21.91 -1.86
C TYR A 254 -7.92 21.87 -0.50
N ASN A 255 -9.03 21.17 -0.42
CA ASN A 255 -9.67 20.82 0.84
C ASN A 255 -9.27 19.41 1.25
N TYR A 256 -7.99 19.24 1.65
CA TYR A 256 -7.40 17.93 1.93
C TYR A 256 -7.03 17.74 3.41
N ARG A 257 -7.27 18.70 4.27
CA ARG A 257 -6.96 18.57 5.71
C ARG A 257 -7.82 17.49 6.35
N LEU A 258 -7.23 16.62 7.19
CA LEU A 258 -7.96 15.58 7.91
C LEU A 258 -8.93 16.18 8.94
N SER A 259 -10.05 15.53 9.18
CA SER A 259 -10.99 15.85 10.26
C SER A 259 -10.42 15.46 11.63
N ASN A 260 -10.64 16.31 12.64
CA ASN A 260 -10.27 16.02 14.03
C ASN A 260 -11.01 14.79 14.60
N ILE A 261 -12.21 14.48 14.09
CA ILE A 261 -12.94 13.25 14.44
C ILE A 261 -12.20 12.02 13.93
N VAL A 262 -11.85 12.01 12.64
CA VAL A 262 -11.12 10.90 12.02
C VAL A 262 -9.74 10.74 12.66
N ALA A 263 -9.06 11.83 12.96
CA ALA A 263 -7.80 11.81 13.70
C ALA A 263 -7.95 11.17 15.10
N GLY A 264 -9.09 11.36 15.76
CA GLY A 264 -9.42 10.70 17.04
C GLY A 264 -9.50 9.19 16.91
N VAL A 265 -10.14 8.69 15.83
CA VAL A 265 -10.20 7.25 15.55
C VAL A 265 -8.79 6.69 15.32
N ILE A 266 -7.97 7.34 14.49
CA ILE A 266 -6.59 6.90 14.22
C ILE A 266 -5.75 6.93 15.49
N ARG A 267 -5.85 8.01 16.28
CA ARG A 267 -5.15 8.17 17.56
C ARG A 267 -5.43 7.03 18.53
N GLY A 268 -6.69 6.58 18.61
CA GLY A 268 -7.09 5.46 19.46
C GLY A 268 -6.51 4.12 19.05
N GLN A 269 -6.19 3.93 17.77
CA GLN A 269 -5.64 2.67 17.26
C GLN A 269 -4.11 2.63 17.24
N LEU A 270 -3.42 3.76 17.10
CA LEU A 270 -1.95 3.80 16.99
C LEU A 270 -1.23 3.02 18.10
N PRO A 271 -1.66 3.04 19.38
CA PRO A 271 -1.04 2.22 20.42
C PRO A 271 -1.12 0.70 20.20
N TRP A 272 -2.03 0.25 19.36
CA TRP A 272 -2.26 -1.17 19.05
C TRP A 272 -1.50 -1.67 17.82
N LEU A 273 -0.69 -0.82 17.17
CA LEU A 273 0.04 -1.17 15.96
C LEU A 273 0.89 -2.43 16.12
N GLU A 274 1.61 -2.56 17.24
CA GLU A 274 2.48 -3.72 17.48
C GLU A 274 1.65 -5.01 17.71
N ASP A 275 0.51 -4.94 18.42
CA ASP A 275 -0.40 -6.09 18.55
C ASP A 275 -0.96 -6.52 17.19
N HIS A 276 -1.37 -5.56 16.35
CA HIS A 276 -1.84 -5.85 15.00
C HIS A 276 -0.76 -6.54 14.14
N LYS A 277 0.48 -6.04 14.18
CA LYS A 277 1.62 -6.65 13.48
C LYS A 277 1.87 -8.08 13.95
N LEU A 278 1.88 -8.32 15.25
CA LEU A 278 2.07 -9.67 15.81
C LEU A 278 1.00 -10.64 15.32
N ARG A 279 -0.27 -10.22 15.32
CA ARG A 279 -1.38 -11.06 14.80
C ARG A 279 -1.29 -11.29 13.30
N LYS A 280 -0.91 -10.28 12.53
CA LYS A 280 -0.67 -10.41 11.08
C LYS A 280 0.47 -11.39 10.79
N THR A 281 1.57 -11.29 11.52
CA THR A 281 2.71 -12.20 11.42
C THR A 281 2.30 -13.64 11.75
N ALA A 282 1.50 -13.84 12.82
CA ALA A 282 1.01 -15.17 13.17
C ALA A 282 0.11 -15.80 12.07
N ILE A 283 -0.70 -14.99 11.39
CA ILE A 283 -1.50 -15.44 10.22
C ILE A 283 -0.58 -15.85 9.08
N TYR A 284 0.39 -15.00 8.72
CA TYR A 284 1.36 -15.29 7.67
C TYR A 284 2.14 -16.59 7.94
N GLU A 285 2.67 -16.76 9.15
CA GLU A 285 3.41 -17.95 9.57
C GLU A 285 2.53 -19.21 9.55
N SER A 286 1.26 -19.08 9.93
CA SER A 286 0.30 -20.19 9.89
C SER A 286 0.06 -20.67 8.45
N TYR A 287 -0.14 -19.76 7.50
CA TYR A 287 -0.24 -20.10 6.08
C TYR A 287 1.07 -20.66 5.55
N SER A 288 2.21 -20.04 5.85
CA SER A 288 3.53 -20.53 5.44
C SER A 288 3.80 -21.96 5.89
N LYS A 289 3.42 -22.28 7.14
CA LYS A 289 3.51 -23.65 7.66
C LYS A 289 2.54 -24.60 6.96
N ALA A 290 1.30 -24.16 6.72
CA ALA A 290 0.27 -25.00 6.10
C ALA A 290 0.57 -25.34 4.63
N PHE A 291 1.33 -24.49 3.93
CA PHE A 291 1.60 -24.65 2.49
C PHE A 291 3.00 -25.13 2.16
N ARG A 292 3.82 -25.50 3.16
CA ARG A 292 5.24 -25.85 2.98
C ARG A 292 5.50 -26.94 1.93
N ASP A 293 4.56 -27.88 1.80
CA ASP A 293 4.62 -29.03 0.90
C ASP A 293 3.78 -28.86 -0.37
N LEU A 294 3.22 -27.67 -0.58
CA LEU A 294 2.45 -27.34 -1.78
C LEU A 294 3.33 -26.62 -2.80
N PRO A 295 2.97 -26.70 -4.10
CA PRO A 295 3.66 -25.96 -5.15
C PRO A 295 3.25 -24.47 -5.15
N VAL A 296 3.44 -23.81 -4.02
CA VAL A 296 3.16 -22.38 -3.83
C VAL A 296 4.21 -21.76 -2.90
N SER A 297 4.50 -20.49 -3.09
CA SER A 297 5.32 -19.69 -2.19
C SER A 297 4.49 -18.55 -1.57
N MET A 298 4.82 -18.17 -0.32
CA MET A 298 4.27 -16.96 0.30
C MET A 298 4.91 -15.72 -0.30
N ASN A 299 4.23 -14.55 -0.23
CA ASN A 299 4.85 -13.28 -0.57
C ASN A 299 6.18 -13.12 0.19
N PRO A 300 7.28 -12.89 -0.54
CA PRO A 300 8.63 -12.92 0.02
C PRO A 300 8.99 -11.59 0.70
N TYR A 301 10.09 -11.60 1.43
CA TYR A 301 10.75 -10.41 1.97
C TYR A 301 12.21 -10.70 2.25
N GLU A 302 13.04 -9.68 2.26
CA GLU A 302 14.45 -9.78 2.59
C GLU A 302 14.64 -10.03 4.10
N ARG A 303 14.87 -11.30 4.47
CA ARG A 303 14.86 -11.74 5.88
C ARG A 303 15.93 -11.12 6.75
N GLU A 304 17.02 -10.67 6.19
CA GLU A 304 18.16 -10.10 6.93
C GLU A 304 17.88 -8.66 7.36
N ASN A 305 17.27 -7.85 6.50
CA ASN A 305 17.13 -6.42 6.69
C ASN A 305 15.68 -5.94 6.89
N ALA A 306 14.68 -6.74 6.48
CA ALA A 306 13.30 -6.32 6.52
C ALA A 306 12.47 -7.06 7.58
N MET A 307 11.60 -6.31 8.27
CA MET A 307 10.54 -6.81 9.13
C MET A 307 9.20 -6.31 8.60
N PRO A 308 8.52 -7.06 7.74
CA PRO A 308 7.21 -6.68 7.19
C PRO A 308 6.16 -6.52 8.30
N ASN A 309 5.14 -5.72 8.03
CA ASN A 309 3.95 -5.70 8.88
C ASN A 309 2.94 -6.80 8.50
N HIS A 310 3.20 -7.53 7.41
CA HIS A 310 2.33 -8.58 6.85
C HIS A 310 0.87 -8.13 6.67
N TRP A 311 0.66 -6.88 6.19
CA TRP A 311 -0.69 -6.36 6.00
C TRP A 311 -1.60 -7.36 5.29
N LEU A 312 -1.11 -7.98 4.22
CA LEU A 312 -1.76 -9.12 3.57
C LEU A 312 -0.80 -10.31 3.42
N SER A 313 -1.31 -11.51 3.66
CA SER A 313 -0.67 -12.78 3.32
C SER A 313 -1.06 -13.15 1.89
N CYS A 314 -0.08 -13.32 1.02
CA CYS A 314 -0.30 -13.65 -0.38
C CYS A 314 0.43 -14.94 -0.73
N ILE A 315 -0.06 -15.67 -1.73
CA ILE A 315 0.63 -16.82 -2.33
C ILE A 315 0.85 -16.61 -3.82
N LEU A 316 1.93 -17.21 -4.31
CA LEU A 316 2.27 -17.34 -5.71
C LEU A 316 2.33 -18.83 -6.05
N ILE A 317 1.52 -19.28 -7.03
CA ILE A 317 1.48 -20.66 -7.48
C ILE A 317 2.66 -20.94 -8.41
N ASP A 318 3.33 -22.08 -8.27
CA ASP A 318 4.40 -22.47 -9.17
C ASP A 318 3.85 -22.66 -10.59
N ARG A 319 4.63 -22.27 -11.60
CA ARG A 319 4.17 -22.27 -13.01
C ARG A 319 3.66 -23.64 -13.48
N GLU A 320 4.35 -24.70 -13.08
CA GLU A 320 4.03 -26.10 -13.44
C GLU A 320 2.75 -26.60 -12.76
N ALA A 321 2.36 -25.98 -11.65
CA ALA A 321 1.14 -26.29 -10.90
C ALA A 321 -0.06 -25.43 -11.28
N MET A 322 0.10 -24.54 -12.25
CA MET A 322 -1.00 -23.74 -12.77
C MET A 322 -1.91 -24.57 -13.68
N CYS A 323 -3.23 -24.53 -13.44
CA CYS A 323 -4.21 -24.89 -14.45
C CYS A 323 -4.49 -23.69 -15.39
N PRO A 324 -4.97 -23.94 -16.64
CA PRO A 324 -5.27 -22.86 -17.56
C PRO A 324 -6.34 -21.91 -17.01
N GLN A 325 -6.04 -20.61 -17.03
CA GLN A 325 -7.00 -19.55 -16.75
C GLN A 325 -6.87 -18.42 -17.77
N THR A 326 -7.96 -17.72 -18.02
CA THR A 326 -8.00 -16.49 -18.81
C THR A 326 -8.72 -15.41 -18.02
N ARG A 327 -8.10 -14.24 -17.90
CA ARG A 327 -8.69 -13.06 -17.25
C ARG A 327 -8.98 -12.01 -18.32
N GLY A 328 -10.26 -11.73 -18.55
CA GLY A 328 -10.73 -10.62 -19.36
C GLY A 328 -10.91 -9.35 -18.53
N ASP A 329 -11.56 -8.35 -19.11
CA ASP A 329 -11.80 -7.08 -18.44
C ASP A 329 -12.78 -7.17 -17.27
N ARG A 330 -13.69 -8.13 -17.27
CA ARG A 330 -14.76 -8.28 -16.26
C ARG A 330 -14.87 -9.66 -15.66
N GLU A 331 -14.42 -10.69 -16.38
CA GLU A 331 -14.61 -12.08 -16.02
C GLU A 331 -13.29 -12.84 -16.10
N ALA A 332 -13.16 -13.85 -15.26
CA ALA A 332 -12.09 -14.82 -15.32
C ALA A 332 -12.70 -16.22 -15.46
N VAL A 333 -12.10 -17.03 -16.33
CA VAL A 333 -12.48 -18.43 -16.53
C VAL A 333 -11.27 -19.32 -16.38
N TYR A 334 -11.48 -20.56 -15.95
CA TYR A 334 -10.41 -21.55 -15.84
C TYR A 334 -10.89 -22.94 -16.25
N THR A 335 -9.93 -23.80 -16.55
CA THR A 335 -10.20 -25.22 -16.80
C THR A 335 -9.56 -26.04 -15.69
N HIS A 336 -10.41 -26.69 -14.91
CA HIS A 336 -9.96 -27.54 -13.81
C HIS A 336 -9.04 -28.67 -14.32
N GLN A 337 -7.95 -28.92 -13.59
CA GLN A 337 -7.01 -30.03 -13.82
C GLN A 337 -6.61 -30.63 -12.47
N ALA A 338 -6.69 -31.97 -12.35
CA ALA A 338 -6.29 -32.68 -11.14
C ALA A 338 -4.82 -32.36 -10.76
N GLY A 339 -4.56 -32.08 -9.50
CA GLY A 339 -3.25 -31.71 -8.98
C GLY A 339 -2.74 -30.30 -9.36
N LYS A 340 -3.53 -29.52 -10.08
CA LYS A 340 -3.22 -28.14 -10.47
C LYS A 340 -4.34 -27.18 -10.11
N SER A 341 -4.01 -25.93 -9.88
CA SER A 341 -4.99 -24.90 -9.61
C SER A 341 -4.58 -23.55 -10.18
N CYS A 342 -5.42 -22.52 -10.01
CA CYS A 342 -5.11 -21.15 -10.38
C CYS A 342 -5.75 -20.18 -9.37
N PRO A 343 -5.31 -18.91 -9.34
CA PRO A 343 -5.90 -17.92 -8.46
C PRO A 343 -7.42 -17.80 -8.59
N THR A 344 -7.97 -17.89 -9.80
CA THR A 344 -9.43 -17.82 -10.03
C THR A 344 -10.17 -18.94 -9.30
N GLU A 345 -9.74 -20.20 -9.47
CA GLU A 345 -10.35 -21.35 -8.79
C GLU A 345 -10.27 -21.23 -7.27
N ILE A 346 -9.08 -20.89 -6.73
CA ILE A 346 -8.87 -20.77 -5.28
C ILE A 346 -9.76 -19.65 -4.70
N LEU A 347 -9.85 -18.51 -5.38
CA LEU A 347 -10.69 -17.38 -4.94
C LEU A 347 -12.17 -17.71 -4.94
N GLU A 348 -12.66 -18.44 -5.93
CA GLU A 348 -14.06 -18.93 -5.97
C GLU A 348 -14.35 -19.88 -4.80
N LYS A 349 -13.45 -20.84 -4.54
CA LYS A 349 -13.57 -21.75 -3.40
C LYS A 349 -13.52 -20.99 -2.05
N ILE A 350 -12.63 -20.02 -1.88
CA ILE A 350 -12.59 -19.17 -0.68
C ILE A 350 -13.92 -18.41 -0.53
N ALA A 351 -14.45 -17.84 -1.61
CA ALA A 351 -15.73 -17.14 -1.59
C ALA A 351 -16.90 -18.06 -1.20
N SER A 352 -16.88 -19.35 -1.59
CA SER A 352 -17.88 -20.34 -1.20
C SER A 352 -17.93 -20.59 0.32
N LEU A 353 -16.83 -20.34 1.03
CA LEU A 353 -16.79 -20.38 2.50
C LEU A 353 -17.31 -19.10 3.18
N ASN A 354 -17.85 -18.12 2.44
CA ASN A 354 -18.16 -16.79 2.94
C ASN A 354 -16.88 -16.04 3.44
N ALA A 355 -15.77 -16.24 2.75
CA ALA A 355 -14.50 -15.60 3.02
C ALA A 355 -14.04 -14.74 1.82
N GLU A 356 -13.21 -13.75 2.06
CA GLU A 356 -12.74 -12.80 1.06
C GLU A 356 -11.26 -13.00 0.75
N GLY A 357 -10.94 -13.49 -0.45
CA GLY A 357 -9.62 -13.36 -1.08
C GLY A 357 -9.65 -12.31 -2.20
N ARG A 358 -8.50 -11.95 -2.73
CA ARG A 358 -8.38 -11.02 -3.88
C ARG A 358 -7.27 -11.48 -4.82
N PRO A 359 -7.36 -11.21 -6.12
CA PRO A 359 -6.18 -11.28 -6.99
C PRO A 359 -5.09 -10.35 -6.46
N ILE A 360 -3.83 -10.62 -6.79
CA ILE A 360 -2.77 -9.62 -6.70
C ILE A 360 -3.19 -8.38 -7.50
N TRP A 361 -2.70 -7.19 -7.13
CA TRP A 361 -2.96 -5.98 -7.90
C TRP A 361 -2.65 -6.20 -9.39
N LYS A 362 -3.58 -5.81 -10.26
CA LYS A 362 -3.30 -5.78 -11.70
C LYS A 362 -2.26 -4.69 -11.96
N PRO A 363 -1.12 -5.00 -12.58
CA PRO A 363 -0.06 -4.03 -12.88
C PRO A 363 -0.58 -2.79 -13.57
N MET A 364 0.02 -1.64 -13.32
CA MET A 364 -0.44 -0.35 -13.84
C MET A 364 -0.33 -0.30 -15.37
N HIS A 365 0.77 -0.80 -15.96
CA HIS A 365 0.90 -0.85 -17.41
C HIS A 365 -0.18 -1.70 -18.10
N MET A 366 -0.79 -2.65 -17.38
CA MET A 366 -1.91 -3.47 -17.89
C MET A 366 -3.29 -2.82 -17.67
N GLN A 367 -3.38 -1.69 -16.95
CA GLN A 367 -4.64 -1.00 -16.72
C GLN A 367 -5.07 -0.24 -17.98
N PRO A 368 -6.35 -0.28 -18.38
CA PRO A 368 -6.82 0.42 -19.60
C PRO A 368 -6.47 1.91 -19.65
N ILE A 369 -6.48 2.58 -18.49
CA ILE A 369 -6.16 4.01 -18.39
C ILE A 369 -4.67 4.29 -18.56
N TYR A 370 -3.79 3.32 -18.29
CA TYR A 370 -2.34 3.50 -18.27
C TYR A 370 -1.59 2.76 -19.38
N GLY A 371 -2.27 1.90 -20.15
CA GLY A 371 -1.65 1.04 -21.17
C GLY A 371 -0.94 1.77 -22.31
N VAL A 372 -1.04 3.10 -22.37
CA VAL A 372 -0.32 3.95 -23.35
C VAL A 372 1.02 4.46 -22.83
N HIS A 373 1.30 4.27 -21.53
CA HIS A 373 2.53 4.76 -20.89
C HIS A 373 3.65 3.72 -20.96
N PRO A 374 4.92 4.17 -20.98
CA PRO A 374 6.06 3.25 -21.03
C PRO A 374 6.16 2.34 -19.80
N PHE A 375 6.60 1.11 -20.03
CA PHE A 375 6.97 0.13 -19.01
C PHE A 375 8.43 -0.28 -19.22
N VAL A 376 9.20 -0.39 -18.15
CA VAL A 376 10.63 -0.74 -18.16
C VAL A 376 10.89 -1.88 -17.18
N SER A 377 11.34 -3.01 -17.71
CA SER A 377 11.84 -4.16 -16.94
C SER A 377 13.38 -4.19 -16.94
N ALA A 378 13.98 -4.99 -16.07
CA ALA A 378 15.43 -5.16 -16.02
C ALA A 378 16.01 -5.69 -17.35
N GLU A 379 15.29 -6.62 -17.97
CA GLU A 379 15.64 -7.25 -19.26
C GLU A 379 14.49 -7.07 -20.24
N GLU A 380 14.82 -6.86 -21.51
CA GLU A 380 13.79 -6.71 -22.56
C GLU A 380 12.99 -8.01 -22.71
N GLY A 381 11.65 -7.85 -22.74
CA GLY A 381 10.70 -8.98 -22.85
C GLY A 381 10.43 -9.71 -21.53
N ARG A 382 11.05 -9.31 -20.42
CA ARG A 382 10.69 -9.78 -19.08
C ARG A 382 9.54 -8.92 -18.54
N ASP A 383 8.62 -9.55 -17.82
CA ASP A 383 7.49 -8.88 -17.17
C ASP A 383 7.15 -9.68 -15.89
N VAL A 384 7.79 -9.29 -14.81
CA VAL A 384 7.63 -9.94 -13.50
C VAL A 384 6.27 -9.61 -12.90
N ASP A 385 5.80 -8.40 -13.10
CA ASP A 385 4.52 -7.93 -12.56
C ASP A 385 3.34 -8.69 -13.17
N ALA A 386 3.32 -8.87 -14.49
CA ALA A 386 2.30 -9.68 -15.14
C ALA A 386 2.35 -11.15 -14.71
N ASP A 387 3.54 -11.72 -14.49
CA ASP A 387 3.70 -13.08 -14.01
C ASP A 387 3.17 -13.24 -12.57
N ILE A 388 3.55 -12.34 -11.65
CA ILE A 388 3.04 -12.33 -10.27
C ILE A 388 1.52 -12.15 -10.26
N PHE A 389 0.98 -11.22 -11.05
CA PHE A 389 -0.46 -11.01 -11.17
C PHE A 389 -1.18 -12.25 -11.69
N SER A 390 -0.59 -12.95 -12.68
CA SER A 390 -1.22 -14.12 -13.29
C SER A 390 -1.33 -15.31 -12.33
N ARG A 391 -0.36 -15.49 -11.44
CA ARG A 391 -0.21 -16.66 -10.57
C ARG A 391 -0.51 -16.41 -9.10
N GLY A 392 -0.61 -15.13 -8.70
CA GLY A 392 -0.71 -14.73 -7.31
C GLY A 392 -2.13 -14.39 -6.86
N LEU A 393 -2.36 -14.54 -5.54
CA LEU A 393 -3.58 -14.11 -4.87
C LEU A 393 -3.32 -13.74 -3.41
N CYS A 394 -4.16 -12.84 -2.89
CA CYS A 394 -4.18 -12.46 -1.48
C CYS A 394 -5.19 -13.35 -0.73
N LEU A 395 -4.75 -13.90 0.39
CA LEU A 395 -5.55 -14.71 1.29
C LEU A 395 -6.21 -13.86 2.38
N PRO A 396 -7.34 -14.31 2.97
CA PRO A 396 -7.91 -13.67 4.15
C PRO A 396 -6.84 -13.44 5.21
N SER A 397 -6.68 -12.19 5.64
CA SER A 397 -5.61 -11.76 6.55
C SER A 397 -6.16 -10.89 7.70
N ASP A 398 -7.46 -10.99 7.98
CA ASP A 398 -8.10 -10.25 9.07
C ASP A 398 -7.67 -10.78 10.45
N ILE A 399 -7.17 -9.89 11.30
CA ILE A 399 -6.69 -10.25 12.65
C ILE A 399 -7.79 -10.76 13.59
N LYS A 400 -9.05 -10.69 13.18
CA LYS A 400 -10.21 -11.22 13.92
C LYS A 400 -10.54 -12.66 13.54
N MET A 401 -9.82 -13.26 12.59
CA MET A 401 -10.03 -14.66 12.24
C MET A 401 -9.76 -15.58 13.44
N THR A 402 -10.64 -16.54 13.62
CA THR A 402 -10.43 -17.63 14.59
C THR A 402 -9.45 -18.66 14.04
N PRO A 403 -8.79 -19.46 14.91
CA PRO A 403 -7.94 -20.58 14.47
C PRO A 403 -8.68 -21.59 13.58
N ASP A 404 -9.97 -21.83 13.82
CA ASP A 404 -10.81 -22.69 12.96
C ASP A 404 -10.97 -22.10 11.56
N GLN A 405 -11.30 -20.81 11.45
CA GLN A 405 -11.43 -20.14 10.16
C GLN A 405 -10.13 -20.19 9.37
N LEU A 406 -9.00 -19.86 10.00
CA LEU A 406 -7.68 -19.92 9.39
C LEU A 406 -7.33 -21.33 8.92
N GLY A 407 -7.54 -22.35 9.77
CA GLY A 407 -7.29 -23.75 9.46
C GLY A 407 -8.14 -24.26 8.29
N ARG A 408 -9.42 -23.92 8.25
CA ARG A 408 -10.34 -24.31 7.16
C ARG A 408 -9.99 -23.64 5.83
N ILE A 409 -9.61 -22.37 5.82
CA ILE A 409 -9.14 -21.68 4.63
C ILE A 409 -7.86 -22.35 4.13
N ALA A 410 -6.91 -22.64 5.01
CA ALA A 410 -5.68 -23.32 4.64
C ALA A 410 -5.95 -24.73 4.06
N ALA A 411 -6.83 -25.50 4.68
CA ALA A 411 -7.21 -26.83 4.20
C ALA A 411 -7.92 -26.76 2.83
N LEU A 412 -8.76 -25.74 2.61
CA LEU A 412 -9.41 -25.51 1.31
C LEU A 412 -8.38 -25.23 0.21
N VAL A 413 -7.39 -24.33 0.46
CA VAL A 413 -6.33 -24.05 -0.50
C VAL A 413 -5.54 -25.34 -0.82
N ARG A 414 -5.19 -26.14 0.20
CA ARG A 414 -4.53 -27.43 0.01
C ARG A 414 -5.33 -28.38 -0.89
N SER A 415 -6.66 -28.40 -0.73
CA SER A 415 -7.52 -29.28 -1.55
C SER A 415 -7.58 -28.90 -3.02
N CYS A 416 -7.05 -27.75 -3.41
CA CYS A 416 -6.96 -27.31 -4.80
C CYS A 416 -5.80 -27.96 -5.56
N PHE A 417 -4.86 -28.62 -4.86
CA PHE A 417 -3.65 -29.24 -5.43
C PHE A 417 -3.60 -30.77 -5.23
N VAL A 418 -4.75 -31.39 -4.96
CA VAL A 418 -4.87 -32.85 -4.76
C VAL A 418 -5.63 -33.48 -5.91
#